data_3e770af195bf290e6f38f0b4ab8bf4cd
#
_entry.id   3e770af195bf290e6f38f0b4ab8bf4cd
#
_cell.length_a   1.000
_cell.length_b   1.000
_cell.length_c   1.000
_cell.angle_alpha   90.00
_cell.angle_beta   90.00
_cell.angle_gamma   90.00
#
_symmetry.space_group_name_H-M   'P 1'
#
loop_
_entity.id
_entity.type
_entity.pdbx_description
1 polymer ?
#
loop_
_entity_poly.entity_id
_entity_poly.type
_entity_poly.pdbx_seq_one_letter_code
_entity_poly.pdbx_strand_id
1 'polypeptide(L)'
;MALQEEIKSRRCMHAKGPVSLGIKAGDFIYLSAQLPFDPHTKKIVSDDFEEQAERCLKNMEYLLRELGLSNDYVLKTTVCLTDMDNFDLFNEIYARHFHKPYPARLTMGVISLPYGAKISIDACAVDTRALEVIIASEEEYACEQEGICCIDENKQSASD
;
A
#
# COMPACT_ATOMS: atom_id res chain seq x y z
N MET A 1 2.12 16.51 -23.16
CA MET A 1 1.27 16.04 -22.03
C MET A 1 2.18 15.39 -21.02
N ALA A 2 2.20 15.82 -19.77
CA ALA A 2 3.01 15.16 -18.76
C ALA A 2 2.39 13.77 -18.47
N LEU A 3 3.23 12.73 -18.59
CA LEU A 3 2.80 11.34 -18.28
C LEU A 3 2.73 11.08 -16.75
N GLN A 4 3.10 12.08 -15.96
CA GLN A 4 3.19 11.98 -14.51
C GLN A 4 2.10 12.84 -13.87
N GLU A 5 1.39 12.25 -12.92
CA GLU A 5 0.38 12.91 -12.12
C GLU A 5 0.77 12.89 -10.64
N GLU A 6 0.69 14.05 -10.00
CA GLU A 6 0.95 14.15 -8.58
C GLU A 6 -0.24 13.60 -7.77
N ILE A 7 0.04 12.69 -6.84
CA ILE A 7 -0.94 12.18 -5.90
C ILE A 7 -1.10 13.19 -4.76
N LYS A 8 -2.32 13.65 -4.54
CA LYS A 8 -2.68 14.62 -3.50
C LYS A 8 -3.63 14.00 -2.50
N SER A 9 -3.43 14.29 -1.22
CA SER A 9 -4.36 13.91 -0.17
C SER A 9 -4.46 15.02 0.86
N ARG A 10 -5.66 15.25 1.38
CA ARG A 10 -5.89 16.14 2.51
C ARG A 10 -5.59 15.47 3.86
N ARG A 11 -5.51 14.15 3.87
CA ARG A 11 -5.29 13.32 5.06
C ARG A 11 -3.82 13.07 5.36
N CYS A 12 -2.95 13.16 4.33
CA CYS A 12 -1.52 12.98 4.53
C CYS A 12 -0.82 14.33 4.66
N MET A 13 0.21 14.35 5.48
CA MET A 13 1.03 15.55 5.62
C MET A 13 2.04 15.62 4.47
N HIS A 14 2.08 16.76 3.78
CA HIS A 14 3.17 17.05 2.86
C HIS A 14 4.46 17.27 3.63
N ALA A 15 5.52 16.55 3.27
CA ALA A 15 6.84 16.83 3.79
C ALA A 15 7.28 18.25 3.39
N LYS A 16 8.09 18.87 4.24
CA LYS A 16 8.73 20.15 3.88
C LYS A 16 9.82 19.87 2.86
N GLY A 17 9.68 20.44 1.67
CA GLY A 17 10.69 20.31 0.60
C GLY A 17 10.07 20.04 -0.77
N PRO A 18 10.90 19.91 -1.81
CA PRO A 18 10.48 19.64 -3.18
C PRO A 18 10.16 18.14 -3.34
N VAL A 19 9.08 17.66 -2.73
CA VAL A 19 8.66 16.27 -2.74
C VAL A 19 7.14 16.18 -2.83
N SER A 20 6.62 15.31 -3.70
CA SER A 20 5.21 14.97 -3.78
C SER A 20 4.90 13.81 -2.82
N LEU A 21 3.64 13.66 -2.41
CA LEU A 21 3.19 12.50 -1.61
C LEU A 21 3.32 11.19 -2.39
N GLY A 22 3.17 11.27 -3.68
CA GLY A 22 3.38 10.18 -4.62
C GLY A 22 3.20 10.66 -6.05
N ILE A 23 3.60 9.83 -6.99
CA ILE A 23 3.49 10.05 -8.44
C ILE A 23 2.82 8.85 -9.06
N LYS A 24 1.82 9.10 -9.91
CA LYS A 24 1.25 8.11 -10.82
C LYS A 24 1.79 8.37 -12.23
N ALA A 25 2.26 7.31 -12.90
CA ALA A 25 2.74 7.35 -14.28
C ALA A 25 2.15 6.17 -15.05
N GLY A 26 1.08 6.40 -15.79
CA GLY A 26 0.26 5.32 -16.35
C GLY A 26 -0.33 4.48 -15.22
N ASP A 27 -0.09 3.18 -15.22
CA ASP A 27 -0.56 2.26 -14.18
C ASP A 27 0.41 2.18 -12.98
N PHE A 28 1.62 2.72 -13.11
CA PHE A 28 2.62 2.68 -12.05
C PHE A 28 2.40 3.79 -11.03
N ILE A 29 2.51 3.43 -9.76
CA ILE A 29 2.30 4.30 -8.61
C ILE A 29 3.52 4.21 -7.69
N TYR A 30 4.12 5.36 -7.40
CA TYR A 30 5.26 5.50 -6.51
C TYR A 30 4.84 6.40 -5.35
N LEU A 31 4.71 5.86 -4.16
CA LEU A 31 4.43 6.61 -2.95
C LEU A 31 5.73 7.02 -2.28
N SER A 32 5.84 8.29 -1.91
CA SER A 32 6.95 8.76 -1.09
C SER A 32 6.90 8.15 0.31
N ALA A 33 8.04 8.10 0.97
CA ALA A 33 8.15 7.57 2.32
C ALA A 33 7.16 8.26 3.26
N GLN A 34 6.25 7.49 3.79
CA GLN A 34 5.28 7.95 4.78
C GLN A 34 5.90 7.90 6.15
N LEU A 35 5.81 9.02 6.86
CA LEU A 35 6.16 9.17 8.26
C LEU A 35 4.90 9.04 9.12
N PRO A 36 5.03 8.73 10.42
CA PRO A 36 3.89 8.48 11.31
C PRO A 36 3.20 9.78 11.77
N PHE A 37 2.89 10.67 10.83
CA PHE A 37 2.16 11.89 11.12
C PHE A 37 0.68 11.61 11.34
N ASP A 38 0.15 12.18 12.42
CA ASP A 38 -1.28 12.28 12.62
C ASP A 38 -1.88 13.32 11.63
N PRO A 39 -2.94 12.96 10.87
CA PRO A 39 -3.51 13.83 9.84
C PRO A 39 -4.15 15.11 10.38
N HIS A 40 -4.56 15.14 11.65
CA HIS A 40 -5.21 16.29 12.28
C HIS A 40 -4.22 17.23 12.94
N THR A 41 -3.33 16.67 13.78
CA THR A 41 -2.36 17.47 14.53
C THR A 41 -1.14 17.86 13.73
N LYS A 42 -0.86 17.13 12.61
CA LYS A 42 0.33 17.30 11.77
C LYS A 42 1.64 17.08 12.54
N LYS A 43 1.60 16.28 13.58
CA LYS A 43 2.76 15.90 14.40
C LYS A 43 2.93 14.38 14.35
N ILE A 44 4.11 13.88 14.72
CA ILE A 44 4.34 12.46 14.98
C ILE A 44 3.32 12.01 16.03
N VAL A 45 2.67 10.86 15.77
CA VAL A 45 1.50 10.40 16.54
C VAL A 45 1.82 10.20 18.02
N SER A 46 2.96 9.60 18.32
CA SER A 46 3.46 9.35 19.68
C SER A 46 4.93 8.91 19.66
N ASP A 47 5.51 8.63 20.83
CA ASP A 47 6.83 7.99 20.95
C ASP A 47 6.78 6.45 20.92
N ASP A 48 5.59 5.87 20.92
CA ASP A 48 5.42 4.42 20.84
C ASP A 48 5.66 3.92 19.42
N PHE A 49 6.46 2.84 19.29
CA PHE A 49 6.83 2.30 17.97
C PHE A 49 5.63 1.66 17.26
N GLU A 50 4.79 0.91 17.98
CA GLU A 50 3.63 0.24 17.38
C GLU A 50 2.66 1.26 16.82
N GLU A 51 2.35 2.32 17.58
CA GLU A 51 1.50 3.41 17.13
C GLU A 51 2.08 4.13 15.90
N GLN A 52 3.41 4.32 15.86
CA GLN A 52 4.07 4.91 14.71
C GLN A 52 4.00 4.00 13.48
N ALA A 53 4.24 2.72 13.62
CA ALA A 53 4.18 1.75 12.52
C ALA A 53 2.76 1.64 11.93
N GLU A 54 1.77 1.50 12.79
CA GLU A 54 0.35 1.52 12.40
C GLU A 54 -0.03 2.81 11.65
N ARG A 55 0.47 3.95 12.11
CA ARG A 55 0.19 5.24 11.48
C ARG A 55 0.82 5.35 10.09
N CYS A 56 2.08 4.92 9.92
CA CYS A 56 2.74 4.90 8.61
C CYS A 56 1.95 4.08 7.59
N LEU A 57 1.54 2.86 7.97
CA LEU A 57 0.75 1.97 7.12
C LEU A 57 -0.61 2.59 6.77
N LYS A 58 -1.32 3.16 7.74
CA LYS A 58 -2.58 3.87 7.50
C LYS A 58 -2.42 5.11 6.61
N ASN A 59 -1.32 5.85 6.73
CA ASN A 59 -1.05 6.99 5.86
C ASN A 59 -0.82 6.52 4.41
N MET A 60 -0.10 5.42 4.22
CA MET A 60 0.07 4.80 2.91
C MET A 60 -1.27 4.35 2.31
N GLU A 61 -2.12 3.67 3.11
CA GLU A 61 -3.47 3.27 2.70
C GLU A 61 -4.33 4.47 2.28
N TYR A 62 -4.24 5.60 2.97
CA TYR A 62 -4.98 6.80 2.59
C TYR A 62 -4.58 7.28 1.20
N LEU A 63 -3.29 7.24 0.85
CA LEU A 63 -2.84 7.62 -0.50
C LEU A 63 -3.34 6.64 -1.57
N LEU A 64 -3.32 5.35 -1.31
CA LEU A 64 -3.87 4.34 -2.22
C LEU A 64 -5.38 4.55 -2.41
N ARG A 65 -6.12 4.80 -1.35
CA ARG A 65 -7.57 5.07 -1.40
C ARG A 65 -7.94 6.33 -2.17
N GLU A 66 -7.09 7.37 -2.21
CA GLU A 66 -7.31 8.54 -3.08
C GLU A 66 -7.33 8.15 -4.57
N LEU A 67 -6.68 7.03 -4.91
CA LEU A 67 -6.66 6.44 -6.26
C LEU A 67 -7.72 5.34 -6.45
N GLY A 68 -8.51 5.05 -5.43
CA GLY A 68 -9.48 3.95 -5.41
C GLY A 68 -8.83 2.57 -5.33
N LEU A 69 -7.62 2.47 -4.75
CA LEU A 69 -6.85 1.23 -4.61
C LEU A 69 -6.78 0.79 -3.15
N SER A 70 -6.43 -0.49 -2.95
CA SER A 70 -6.12 -1.10 -1.65
C SER A 70 -4.65 -1.50 -1.56
N ASN A 71 -4.26 -2.08 -0.43
CA ASN A 71 -2.92 -2.65 -0.25
C ASN A 71 -2.62 -3.83 -1.19
N ASP A 72 -3.64 -4.47 -1.77
CA ASP A 72 -3.48 -5.60 -2.69
C ASP A 72 -2.77 -5.20 -3.99
N TYR A 73 -2.82 -3.92 -4.34
CA TYR A 73 -2.11 -3.37 -5.51
C TYR A 73 -0.64 -3.02 -5.23
N VAL A 74 -0.17 -3.15 -3.98
CA VAL A 74 1.22 -2.87 -3.60
C VAL A 74 2.10 -4.04 -3.97
N LEU A 75 3.11 -3.78 -4.80
CA LEU A 75 4.08 -4.80 -5.23
C LEU A 75 5.34 -4.80 -4.38
N LYS A 76 5.73 -3.64 -3.85
CA LYS A 76 6.95 -3.50 -3.08
C LYS A 76 6.82 -2.42 -2.02
N THR A 77 7.46 -2.65 -0.87
CA THR A 77 7.65 -1.65 0.17
C THR A 77 9.13 -1.53 0.55
N THR A 78 9.56 -0.32 0.92
CA THR A 78 10.85 -0.08 1.59
C THR A 78 10.57 0.45 2.98
N VAL A 79 11.15 -0.17 3.99
CA VAL A 79 10.95 0.15 5.39
C VAL A 79 12.26 0.57 6.01
N CYS A 80 12.29 1.74 6.64
CA CYS A 80 13.42 2.20 7.42
C CYS A 80 13.05 2.22 8.91
N LEU A 81 13.86 1.58 9.74
CA LEU A 81 13.72 1.55 11.19
C LEU A 81 14.92 2.22 11.85
N THR A 82 14.71 3.07 12.85
CA THR A 82 15.82 3.64 13.63
C THR A 82 16.36 2.68 14.68
N ASP A 83 15.60 1.63 14.99
CA ASP A 83 15.97 0.58 15.93
C ASP A 83 15.51 -0.77 15.38
N MET A 84 16.44 -1.66 15.08
CA MET A 84 16.16 -2.98 14.52
C MET A 84 15.62 -3.98 15.55
N ASP A 85 15.67 -3.69 16.84
CA ASP A 85 15.03 -4.51 17.87
C ASP A 85 13.50 -4.53 17.71
N ASN A 86 12.93 -3.56 17.00
CA ASN A 86 11.52 -3.51 16.65
C ASN A 86 11.16 -4.34 15.41
N PHE A 87 12.10 -5.07 14.79
CA PHE A 87 11.84 -5.77 13.52
C PHE A 87 10.75 -6.83 13.62
N ASP A 88 10.76 -7.64 14.68
CA ASP A 88 9.78 -8.71 14.87
C ASP A 88 8.39 -8.13 15.16
N LEU A 89 8.29 -7.13 16.02
CA LEU A 89 7.03 -6.41 16.27
C LEU A 89 6.49 -5.78 14.98
N PHE A 90 7.38 -5.19 14.16
CA PHE A 90 6.97 -4.64 12.87
C PHE A 90 6.42 -5.73 11.93
N ASN A 91 6.99 -6.93 11.91
CA ASN A 91 6.48 -8.03 11.10
C ASN A 91 5.05 -8.42 11.48
N GLU A 92 4.74 -8.43 12.78
CA GLU A 92 3.37 -8.70 13.26
C GLU A 92 2.39 -7.61 12.82
N ILE A 93 2.79 -6.34 12.93
CA ILE A 93 1.97 -5.19 12.50
C ILE A 93 1.76 -5.25 10.99
N TYR A 94 2.82 -5.47 10.22
CA TYR A 94 2.77 -5.54 8.76
C TYR A 94 1.80 -6.62 8.27
N ALA A 95 1.79 -7.78 8.91
CA ALA A 95 0.89 -8.89 8.58
C ALA A 95 -0.60 -8.59 8.83
N ARG A 96 -0.93 -7.55 9.59
CA ARG A 96 -2.32 -7.08 9.77
C ARG A 96 -2.81 -6.25 8.59
N HIS A 97 -1.89 -5.65 7.81
CA HIS A 97 -2.18 -4.74 6.71
C HIS A 97 -2.04 -5.36 5.33
N PHE A 98 -1.29 -6.45 5.21
CA PHE A 98 -1.04 -7.14 3.94
C PHE A 98 -1.41 -8.61 4.04
N HIS A 99 -1.89 -9.16 2.92
CA HIS A 99 -2.25 -10.57 2.78
C HIS A 99 -1.29 -11.29 1.85
N LYS A 100 -1.29 -12.62 1.90
CA LYS A 100 -0.52 -13.43 0.95
C LYS A 100 -1.15 -13.37 -0.45
N PRO A 101 -0.30 -13.28 -1.52
CA PRO A 101 1.14 -13.12 -1.49
C PRO A 101 1.55 -11.74 -0.96
N TYR A 102 2.50 -11.70 0.00
CA TYR A 102 2.99 -10.42 0.53
C TYR A 102 3.77 -9.62 -0.52
N PRO A 103 3.74 -8.28 -0.48
CA PRO A 103 4.61 -7.46 -1.30
C PRO A 103 6.09 -7.79 -1.08
N ALA A 104 6.91 -7.67 -2.13
CA ALA A 104 8.36 -7.67 -1.94
C ALA A 104 8.75 -6.56 -0.97
N ARG A 105 9.69 -6.81 -0.05
CA ARG A 105 10.05 -5.85 0.98
C ARG A 105 11.56 -5.73 1.16
N LEU A 106 12.04 -4.49 1.31
CA LEU A 106 13.34 -4.18 1.86
C LEU A 106 13.14 -3.55 3.23
N THR A 107 13.80 -4.08 4.26
CA THR A 107 13.85 -3.45 5.60
C THR A 107 15.29 -3.15 5.95
N MET A 108 15.56 -1.94 6.39
CA MET A 108 16.90 -1.49 6.76
C MET A 108 16.90 -0.67 8.04
N GLY A 109 17.96 -0.81 8.82
CA GLY A 109 18.26 0.05 9.95
C GLY A 109 18.87 1.37 9.47
N VAL A 110 18.43 2.49 10.01
CA VAL A 110 18.94 3.82 9.73
C VAL A 110 19.28 4.56 11.02
N ILE A 111 20.23 5.50 10.95
CA ILE A 111 20.68 6.25 12.14
C ILE A 111 19.58 7.15 12.69
N SER A 112 18.81 7.79 11.81
CA SER A 112 17.73 8.69 12.18
C SER A 112 16.76 8.92 11.03
N LEU A 113 15.55 9.34 11.35
CA LEU A 113 14.52 9.76 10.40
C LEU A 113 14.07 11.20 10.70
N PRO A 114 13.53 11.91 9.71
CA PRO A 114 13.02 13.25 9.91
C PRO A 114 12.00 13.32 11.05
N TYR A 115 11.99 14.43 11.76
CA TYR A 115 11.07 14.74 12.86
C TYR A 115 11.15 13.78 14.06
N GLY A 116 12.23 13.01 14.19
CA GLY A 116 12.39 12.02 15.26
C GLY A 116 11.50 10.78 15.08
N ALA A 117 11.00 10.53 13.88
CA ALA A 117 10.26 9.31 13.60
C ALA A 117 11.13 8.06 13.81
N LYS A 118 10.52 6.99 14.27
CA LYS A 118 11.18 5.67 14.48
C LYS A 118 11.06 4.76 13.27
N ILE A 119 10.13 5.06 12.37
CA ILE A 119 9.85 4.28 11.17
C ILE A 119 9.45 5.20 10.02
N SER A 120 9.79 4.80 8.79
CA SER A 120 9.21 5.30 7.55
C SER A 120 8.98 4.17 6.56
N ILE A 121 7.95 4.29 5.71
CA ILE A 121 7.57 3.26 4.74
C ILE A 121 7.24 3.94 3.41
N ASP A 122 7.92 3.56 2.32
CA ASP A 122 7.49 3.86 0.95
C ASP A 122 6.89 2.63 0.28
N ALA A 123 6.20 2.84 -0.84
CA ALA A 123 5.60 1.76 -1.60
C ALA A 123 5.61 2.03 -3.10
N CYS A 124 5.74 0.94 -3.86
CA CYS A 124 5.41 0.90 -5.28
C CYS A 124 4.18 0.02 -5.49
N ALA A 125 3.21 0.52 -6.24
CA ALA A 125 1.99 -0.19 -6.58
C ALA A 125 1.72 -0.10 -8.09
N VAL A 126 0.84 -0.97 -8.59
CA VAL A 126 0.39 -0.96 -9.99
C VAL A 126 -1.13 -1.04 -10.01
N ASP A 127 -1.76 -0.17 -10.76
CA ASP A 127 -3.21 -0.17 -10.99
C ASP A 127 -3.57 -1.18 -12.09
N THR A 128 -3.86 -2.41 -11.69
CA THR A 128 -4.18 -3.51 -12.64
C THR A 128 -5.65 -3.60 -13.02
N ARG A 129 -6.51 -2.70 -12.51
CA ARG A 129 -7.97 -2.79 -12.71
C ARG A 129 -8.40 -2.83 -14.17
N ALA A 130 -7.72 -2.10 -15.06
CA ALA A 130 -8.03 -2.15 -16.49
C ALA A 130 -7.67 -3.52 -17.10
N LEU A 131 -6.56 -4.12 -16.68
CA LEU A 131 -6.15 -5.44 -17.11
C LEU A 131 -7.08 -6.54 -16.56
N GLU A 132 -7.49 -6.43 -15.31
CA GLU A 132 -8.45 -7.35 -14.68
C GLU A 132 -9.77 -7.41 -15.45
N VAL A 133 -10.29 -6.25 -15.89
CA VAL A 133 -11.50 -6.19 -16.73
C VAL A 133 -11.30 -6.87 -18.07
N ILE A 134 -10.15 -6.70 -18.72
CA ILE A 134 -9.83 -7.34 -20.00
C ILE A 134 -9.78 -8.86 -19.83
N ILE A 135 -9.06 -9.36 -18.81
CA ILE A 135 -8.94 -10.79 -18.56
C ILE A 135 -10.31 -11.41 -18.29
N ALA A 136 -11.13 -10.77 -17.41
CA ALA A 136 -12.47 -11.25 -17.11
C ALA A 136 -13.37 -11.33 -18.36
N SER A 137 -13.25 -10.35 -19.28
CA SER A 137 -14.02 -10.37 -20.53
C SER A 137 -13.55 -11.45 -21.51
N GLU A 138 -12.26 -11.76 -21.54
CA GLU A 138 -11.72 -12.84 -22.36
C GLU A 138 -12.12 -14.23 -21.84
N GLU A 139 -12.14 -14.40 -20.51
CA GLU A 139 -12.61 -15.64 -19.87
C GLU A 139 -14.10 -15.88 -20.13
N GLU A 140 -14.94 -14.84 -20.03
CA GLU A 140 -16.37 -14.90 -20.32
C GLU A 140 -16.60 -15.29 -21.80
N TYR A 141 -15.86 -14.67 -22.73
CA TYR A 141 -15.96 -14.97 -24.16
C TYR A 141 -15.51 -16.38 -24.49
N ALA A 142 -14.43 -16.88 -23.86
CA ALA A 142 -13.96 -18.25 -24.04
C ALA A 142 -14.98 -19.27 -23.52
N CYS A 143 -15.60 -18.99 -22.38
CA CYS A 143 -16.63 -19.83 -21.77
C CYS A 143 -17.88 -19.96 -22.68
N GLU A 144 -18.28 -18.86 -23.31
CA GLU A 144 -19.40 -18.87 -24.27
C GLU A 144 -19.10 -19.69 -25.55
N GLN A 145 -17.84 -19.63 -26.02
CA GLN A 145 -17.42 -20.36 -27.25
C GLN A 145 -17.29 -21.87 -27.00
N GLU A 146 -16.80 -22.29 -25.84
CA GLU A 146 -16.57 -23.70 -25.52
C GLU A 146 -17.81 -24.40 -24.96
N GLY A 147 -18.89 -23.67 -24.66
CA GLY A 147 -20.13 -24.23 -24.09
C GLY A 147 -19.94 -24.82 -22.70
N ILE A 148 -18.84 -24.50 -22.05
CA ILE A 148 -18.52 -24.92 -20.69
C ILE A 148 -18.96 -23.81 -19.74
N CYS A 149 -20.17 -23.95 -19.21
CA CYS A 149 -20.62 -23.05 -18.15
C CYS A 149 -19.71 -23.25 -16.93
N CYS A 150 -18.96 -22.21 -16.54
CA CYS A 150 -18.21 -22.19 -15.29
C CYS A 150 -19.22 -22.26 -14.14
N ILE A 151 -19.54 -23.49 -13.71
CA ILE A 151 -20.38 -23.72 -12.53
C ILE A 151 -19.54 -23.31 -11.33
N ASP A 152 -20.01 -22.33 -10.60
CA ASP A 152 -19.50 -21.91 -9.27
C ASP A 152 -19.19 -23.13 -8.38
N GLU A 153 -17.92 -23.50 -8.24
CA GLU A 153 -17.47 -24.50 -7.27
C GLU A 153 -17.60 -24.05 -5.81
N ASN A 154 -18.15 -22.87 -5.57
CA ASN A 154 -18.26 -22.27 -4.23
C ASN A 154 -19.65 -22.41 -3.57
N LYS A 155 -20.55 -23.25 -4.10
CA LYS A 155 -21.89 -23.46 -3.48
C LYS A 155 -22.12 -24.82 -2.86
N GLN A 156 -21.08 -25.60 -2.59
CA GLN A 156 -21.23 -26.95 -2.00
C GLN A 156 -20.46 -27.16 -0.69
N SER A 157 -20.60 -26.23 0.27
CA SER A 157 -20.20 -26.50 1.66
C SER A 157 -21.08 -25.80 2.69
N ALA A 158 -22.40 -25.90 2.49
CA ALA A 158 -23.38 -25.46 3.51
C ALA A 158 -24.59 -26.37 3.48
N SER A 159 -24.38 -27.66 3.73
CA SER A 159 -25.40 -28.61 4.23
C SER A 159 -24.74 -29.98 4.49
N ASP A 160 -24.23 -30.14 5.71
CA ASP A 160 -24.34 -31.35 6.55
C ASP A 160 -23.83 -31.02 7.96
#